data_4adf07cbe675c66729f60e0b15b805d2
#
_entry.id   4adf07cbe675c66729f60e0b15b805d2
#
_cell.length_a   1.000
_cell.length_b   1.000
_cell.length_c   1.000
_cell.angle_alpha   90.00
_cell.angle_beta   90.00
_cell.angle_gamma   90.00
#
_symmetry.space_group_name_H-M   'P 1'
#
loop_
_entity.id
_entity.type
_entity.pdbx_description
1 polymer ?
#
loop_
_entity_poly.entity_id
_entity_poly.type
_entity_poly.pdbx_seq_one_letter_code
_entity_poly.pdbx_strand_id
1 'polypeptide(L)'
;RRQRQMCIRDSSFLQILAPELTDRLLADLLDLNDAVTVNLHIQSIDQAQAIRNIKRKMSDLQKMTIEEQKKAVRSGYDMDIIPTDLATYGEEAKNLLQDLQSRNERMFLVTVLVENIAAKRQKLFNDIFAASGVAQKYNCALKRLDYQQEQGLMSSLALGTNQIEIERGLTTSSTAIFVPFTTCELFQEGEALYYGLNALSNNLIMANRKTLKNPNGLFLGTPGSGKSFSAKREICLLYTSPSPRD
;
A
#
# COMPACT_ATOMS: atom_id res chain seq x y z
N ARG A 1 -34.62 -0.58 -26.24
CA ARG A 1 -33.22 -0.97 -26.55
C ARG A 1 -32.33 -0.32 -25.49
N ARG A 2 -31.88 -1.07 -24.46
CA ARG A 2 -30.87 -0.62 -23.53
C ARG A 2 -29.55 -0.50 -24.31
N GLN A 3 -29.07 0.73 -24.55
CA GLN A 3 -27.71 0.96 -25.02
C GLN A 3 -26.78 0.33 -23.98
N ARG A 4 -26.00 -0.68 -24.38
CA ARG A 4 -24.88 -1.18 -23.55
C ARG A 4 -23.91 -0.05 -23.40
N GLN A 5 -23.80 0.54 -22.21
CA GLN A 5 -22.73 1.47 -21.90
C GLN A 5 -21.44 0.65 -21.96
N MET A 6 -20.61 0.93 -22.96
CA MET A 6 -19.26 0.39 -23.03
C MET A 6 -18.42 1.13 -22.00
N CYS A 7 -18.01 0.43 -20.96
CA CYS A 7 -16.99 0.95 -20.03
C CYS A 7 -15.62 0.81 -20.68
N ILE A 8 -14.84 1.88 -20.64
CA ILE A 8 -13.45 1.89 -21.07
C ILE A 8 -12.59 1.63 -19.84
N ARG A 9 -11.63 0.71 -19.96
CA ARG A 9 -10.70 0.35 -18.88
C ARG A 9 -9.28 0.68 -19.31
N ASP A 10 -8.47 1.07 -18.36
CA ASP A 10 -7.04 1.24 -18.55
C ASP A 10 -6.31 0.76 -17.29
N SER A 11 -5.28 -0.05 -17.49
CA SER A 11 -4.47 -0.61 -16.44
C SER A 11 -3.12 0.08 -16.40
N SER A 12 -2.69 0.44 -15.21
CA SER A 12 -1.39 1.04 -14.94
C SER A 12 -0.70 0.26 -13.83
N PHE A 13 0.63 0.19 -13.85
CA PHE A 13 1.38 -0.35 -12.74
C PHE A 13 1.97 0.77 -11.88
N LEU A 14 2.03 0.53 -10.58
CA LEU A 14 2.62 1.45 -9.61
C LEU A 14 4.12 1.15 -9.49
N GLN A 15 4.94 2.04 -9.99
CA GLN A 15 6.39 2.02 -9.77
C GLN A 15 6.70 2.70 -8.45
N ILE A 16 7.18 1.95 -7.50
CA ILE A 16 7.60 2.44 -6.20
C ILE A 16 9.02 2.99 -6.35
N LEU A 17 9.21 4.28 -6.15
CA LEU A 17 10.51 4.96 -6.21
C LEU A 17 11.05 5.24 -4.81
N ALA A 18 10.14 5.35 -3.82
CA ALA A 18 10.49 5.62 -2.43
C ALA A 18 11.21 4.44 -1.78
N PRO A 19 12.22 4.69 -0.94
CA PRO A 19 12.83 3.66 -0.09
C PRO A 19 11.85 3.18 0.98
N GLU A 20 11.01 4.07 1.50
CA GLU A 20 9.99 3.77 2.49
C GLU A 20 8.60 4.09 1.94
N LEU A 21 7.68 3.15 2.12
CA LEU A 21 6.28 3.30 1.78
C LEU A 21 5.48 3.71 3.02
N THR A 22 4.37 4.40 2.80
CA THR A 22 3.41 4.72 3.85
C THR A 22 2.09 3.99 3.59
N ASP A 23 1.42 3.58 4.65
CA ASP A 23 0.10 2.92 4.63
C ASP A 23 -1.01 3.79 4.01
N ARG A 24 -0.83 5.11 4.02
CA ARG A 24 -1.78 6.07 3.44
C ARG A 24 -1.86 6.03 1.92
N LEU A 25 -0.86 5.50 1.23
CA LEU A 25 -0.88 5.42 -0.24
C LEU A 25 -2.11 4.69 -0.76
N LEU A 26 -2.40 3.51 -0.23
CA LEU A 26 -3.58 2.73 -0.64
C LEU A 26 -4.87 3.40 -0.20
N ALA A 27 -4.91 3.98 1.00
CA ALA A 27 -6.07 4.71 1.49
C ALA A 27 -6.43 5.87 0.56
N ASP A 28 -5.46 6.73 0.25
CA ASP A 28 -5.68 7.88 -0.63
C ASP A 28 -6.04 7.47 -2.08
N LEU A 29 -5.52 6.33 -2.57
CA LEU A 29 -5.90 5.79 -3.88
C LEU A 29 -7.35 5.26 -3.89
N LEU A 30 -7.77 4.59 -2.83
CA LEU A 30 -9.10 4.03 -2.71
C LEU A 30 -10.17 5.07 -2.33
N ASP A 31 -9.74 6.21 -1.78
CA ASP A 31 -10.61 7.34 -1.40
C ASP A 31 -10.92 8.28 -2.60
N LEU A 32 -10.36 7.99 -3.76
CA LEU A 32 -10.73 8.68 -4.99
C LEU A 32 -12.20 8.37 -5.34
N ASN A 33 -12.98 9.43 -5.65
CA ASN A 33 -14.40 9.32 -6.02
C ASN A 33 -14.65 8.66 -7.39
N ASP A 34 -13.70 7.88 -7.86
CA ASP A 34 -13.68 7.26 -9.17
C ASP A 34 -13.69 5.73 -9.06
N ALA A 35 -14.08 5.05 -10.13
CA ALA A 35 -14.04 3.59 -10.17
C ALA A 35 -12.59 3.10 -10.34
N VAL A 36 -11.89 2.95 -9.23
CA VAL A 36 -10.51 2.47 -9.15
C VAL A 36 -10.48 1.09 -8.52
N THR A 37 -9.74 0.18 -9.12
CA THR A 37 -9.45 -1.14 -8.56
C THR A 37 -7.94 -1.28 -8.38
N VAL A 38 -7.49 -1.63 -7.18
CA VAL A 38 -6.08 -1.89 -6.88
C VAL A 38 -5.88 -3.38 -6.67
N ASN A 39 -4.98 -3.97 -7.45
CA ASN A 39 -4.62 -5.38 -7.36
C ASN A 39 -3.18 -5.53 -6.93
N LEU A 40 -2.97 -6.39 -5.94
CA LEU A 40 -1.66 -6.70 -5.39
C LEU A 40 -1.33 -8.17 -5.68
N HIS A 41 -0.27 -8.38 -6.44
CA HIS A 41 0.31 -9.70 -6.63
C HIS A 41 1.55 -9.80 -5.76
N ILE A 42 1.54 -10.72 -4.82
CA ILE A 42 2.63 -10.92 -3.86
C ILE A 42 3.10 -12.37 -3.97
N GLN A 43 4.33 -12.54 -4.41
CA GLN A 43 4.97 -13.85 -4.55
C GLN A 43 6.14 -13.96 -3.56
N SER A 44 6.16 -15.01 -2.76
CA SER A 44 7.28 -15.30 -1.87
C SER A 44 8.46 -15.86 -2.64
N ILE A 45 9.67 -15.41 -2.31
CA ILE A 45 10.92 -15.97 -2.86
C ILE A 45 11.59 -16.80 -1.77
N ASP A 46 12.23 -17.91 -2.17
CA ASP A 46 13.10 -18.66 -1.27
C ASP A 46 14.23 -17.76 -0.74
N GLN A 47 14.45 -17.78 0.59
CA GLN A 47 15.40 -16.88 1.25
C GLN A 47 16.83 -17.08 0.75
N ALA A 48 17.24 -18.31 0.49
CA ALA A 48 18.57 -18.60 -0.05
C ALA A 48 18.73 -18.05 -1.48
N GLN A 49 17.65 -18.06 -2.27
CA GLN A 49 17.64 -17.48 -3.61
C GLN A 49 17.68 -15.95 -3.55
N ALA A 50 16.90 -15.34 -2.67
CA ALA A 50 16.91 -13.90 -2.45
C ALA A 50 18.30 -13.38 -2.07
N ILE A 51 18.95 -14.02 -1.10
CA ILE A 51 20.31 -13.69 -0.67
C ILE A 51 21.33 -13.83 -1.83
N ARG A 52 21.23 -14.92 -2.62
CA ARG A 52 22.10 -15.09 -3.78
C ARG A 52 21.92 -13.99 -4.82
N ASN A 53 20.67 -13.60 -5.10
CA ASN A 53 20.35 -12.55 -6.06
C ASN A 53 20.90 -11.18 -5.61
N ILE A 54 20.77 -10.85 -4.33
CA ILE A 54 21.29 -9.60 -3.77
C ILE A 54 22.82 -9.60 -3.82
N LYS A 55 23.47 -10.69 -3.41
CA LYS A 55 24.94 -10.81 -3.49
C LYS A 55 25.45 -10.64 -4.93
N ARG A 56 24.74 -11.19 -5.91
CA ARG A 56 25.09 -11.02 -7.33
C ARG A 56 24.97 -9.54 -7.73
N LYS A 57 23.85 -8.87 -7.41
CA LYS A 57 23.68 -7.44 -7.67
C LYS A 57 24.74 -6.58 -6.99
N MET A 58 25.10 -6.91 -5.73
CA MET A 58 26.20 -6.20 -5.03
C MET A 58 27.53 -6.36 -5.76
N SER A 59 27.85 -7.58 -6.24
CA SER A 59 29.07 -7.83 -7.03
C SER A 59 29.06 -7.03 -8.33
N ASP A 60 27.92 -6.92 -8.99
CA ASP A 60 27.81 -6.14 -10.23
C ASP A 60 27.92 -4.64 -9.97
N LEU A 61 27.32 -4.12 -8.89
CA LEU A 61 27.51 -2.73 -8.45
C LEU A 61 28.98 -2.42 -8.13
N GLN A 62 29.68 -3.33 -7.45
CA GLN A 62 31.13 -3.19 -7.19
C GLN A 62 31.95 -3.12 -8.45
N LYS A 63 31.63 -3.97 -9.46
CA LYS A 63 32.30 -3.91 -10.77
C LYS A 63 32.05 -2.56 -11.45
N MET A 64 30.80 -2.09 -11.46
CA MET A 64 30.46 -0.78 -12.02
C MET A 64 31.21 0.36 -11.32
N THR A 65 31.30 0.32 -9.99
CA THR A 65 32.09 1.30 -9.20
C THR A 65 33.56 1.27 -9.62
N ILE A 66 34.17 0.10 -9.76
CA ILE A 66 35.57 -0.03 -10.20
C ILE A 66 35.75 0.49 -11.63
N GLU A 67 34.80 0.23 -12.53
CA GLU A 67 34.84 0.75 -13.90
C GLU A 67 34.76 2.27 -13.94
N GLU A 68 33.88 2.87 -13.16
CA GLU A 68 33.76 4.35 -13.08
C GLU A 68 35.02 4.97 -12.44
N GLN A 69 35.59 4.37 -11.40
CA GLN A 69 36.87 4.79 -10.85
C GLN A 69 38.01 4.73 -11.89
N LYS A 70 38.09 3.65 -12.67
CA LYS A 70 39.07 3.53 -13.76
C LYS A 70 38.88 4.61 -14.84
N LYS A 71 37.62 4.95 -15.15
CA LYS A 71 37.33 6.04 -16.11
C LYS A 71 37.74 7.39 -15.52
N ALA A 72 37.43 7.67 -14.25
CA ALA A 72 37.83 8.91 -13.56
C ALA A 72 39.36 9.11 -13.60
N VAL A 73 40.11 8.07 -13.25
CA VAL A 73 41.61 8.10 -13.31
C VAL A 73 42.11 8.39 -14.73
N ARG A 74 41.54 7.75 -15.75
CA ARG A 74 41.93 7.99 -17.15
C ARG A 74 41.60 9.42 -17.61
N SER A 75 40.58 10.04 -17.04
CA SER A 75 40.15 11.41 -17.34
C SER A 75 40.82 12.45 -16.46
N GLY A 76 41.74 12.08 -15.56
CA GLY A 76 42.48 13.00 -14.66
C GLY A 76 41.65 13.53 -13.49
N TYR A 77 40.54 12.90 -13.16
CA TYR A 77 39.71 13.21 -12.00
C TYR A 77 40.11 12.36 -10.79
N ASP A 78 39.79 12.84 -9.58
CA ASP A 78 40.09 12.16 -8.34
C ASP A 78 39.34 10.83 -8.21
N MET A 79 39.98 9.79 -7.66
CA MET A 79 39.41 8.45 -7.48
C MET A 79 38.21 8.41 -6.54
N ASP A 80 38.07 9.44 -5.70
CA ASP A 80 36.98 9.53 -4.71
C ASP A 80 35.64 10.03 -5.28
N ILE A 81 35.60 10.44 -6.56
CA ILE A 81 34.36 10.85 -7.22
C ILE A 81 33.62 9.61 -7.72
N ILE A 82 32.96 8.93 -6.81
CA ILE A 82 31.98 7.87 -7.14
C ILE A 82 30.64 8.58 -7.37
N PRO A 83 29.91 8.29 -8.47
CA PRO A 83 28.56 8.76 -8.62
C PRO A 83 27.73 8.44 -7.37
N THR A 84 27.11 9.45 -6.76
CA THR A 84 26.34 9.35 -5.52
C THR A 84 25.31 8.22 -5.57
N ASP A 85 24.73 7.99 -6.72
CA ASP A 85 23.74 6.94 -6.94
C ASP A 85 24.32 5.54 -6.71
N LEU A 86 25.55 5.26 -7.20
CA LEU A 86 26.20 3.96 -7.00
C LEU A 86 26.58 3.70 -5.55
N ALA A 87 27.01 4.75 -4.83
CA ALA A 87 27.32 4.66 -3.40
C ALA A 87 26.05 4.34 -2.60
N THR A 88 24.95 5.07 -2.87
CA THR A 88 23.67 4.88 -2.20
C THR A 88 23.11 3.48 -2.45
N TYR A 89 23.07 3.02 -3.71
CA TYR A 89 22.60 1.67 -4.05
C TYR A 89 23.45 0.56 -3.41
N GLY A 90 24.76 0.79 -3.28
CA GLY A 90 25.65 -0.15 -2.60
C GLY A 90 25.35 -0.27 -1.10
N GLU A 91 25.04 0.83 -0.46
CA GLU A 91 24.68 0.89 0.95
C GLU A 91 23.30 0.30 1.22
N GLU A 92 22.31 0.63 0.41
CA GLU A 92 20.97 0.04 0.46
C GLU A 92 21.01 -1.48 0.27
N ALA A 93 21.78 -2.00 -0.69
CA ALA A 93 21.93 -3.43 -0.89
C ALA A 93 22.60 -4.14 0.30
N LYS A 94 23.54 -3.47 0.98
CA LYS A 94 24.17 -3.97 2.20
C LYS A 94 23.17 -4.05 3.36
N ASN A 95 22.40 -2.98 3.57
CA ASN A 95 21.38 -2.91 4.60
C ASN A 95 20.30 -3.98 4.38
N LEU A 96 19.83 -4.12 3.14
CA LEU A 96 18.86 -5.17 2.76
C LEU A 96 19.43 -6.58 3.03
N LEU A 97 20.68 -6.84 2.72
CA LEU A 97 21.32 -8.13 3.00
C LEU A 97 21.40 -8.40 4.51
N GLN A 98 21.72 -7.38 5.31
CA GLN A 98 21.76 -7.46 6.76
C GLN A 98 20.38 -7.75 7.34
N ASP A 99 19.33 -7.08 6.86
CA ASP A 99 17.95 -7.29 7.30
C ASP A 99 17.47 -8.71 7.02
N LEU A 100 17.78 -9.25 5.85
CA LEU A 100 17.45 -10.63 5.49
C LEU A 100 18.21 -11.68 6.31
N GLN A 101 19.42 -11.37 6.79
CA GLN A 101 20.25 -12.29 7.56
C GLN A 101 20.03 -12.21 9.07
N SER A 102 19.80 -11.00 9.61
CA SER A 102 19.79 -10.75 11.04
C SER A 102 18.39 -10.49 11.64
N ARG A 103 17.45 -9.93 10.85
CA ARG A 103 16.14 -9.49 11.34
C ARG A 103 15.00 -10.43 11.00
N ASN A 104 15.28 -11.62 10.50
CA ASN A 104 14.27 -12.59 10.07
C ASN A 104 13.30 -12.05 9.00
N GLU A 105 13.70 -11.02 8.27
CA GLU A 105 12.96 -10.47 7.14
C GLU A 105 13.00 -11.46 5.98
N ARG A 106 11.91 -11.50 5.21
CA ARG A 106 11.81 -12.27 3.97
C ARG A 106 11.62 -11.33 2.79
N MET A 107 11.93 -11.81 1.60
CA MET A 107 11.77 -11.04 0.38
C MET A 107 10.57 -11.55 -0.41
N PHE A 108 9.78 -10.62 -0.91
CA PHE A 108 8.63 -10.87 -1.77
C PHE A 108 8.80 -10.12 -3.08
N LEU A 109 8.33 -10.70 -4.17
CA LEU A 109 8.12 -10.00 -5.43
C LEU A 109 6.70 -9.44 -5.43
N VAL A 110 6.59 -8.14 -5.59
CA VAL A 110 5.31 -7.43 -5.52
C VAL A 110 5.07 -6.68 -6.81
N THR A 111 3.89 -6.92 -7.40
CA THR A 111 3.35 -6.13 -8.51
C THR A 111 2.09 -5.43 -8.03
N VAL A 112 2.03 -4.12 -8.17
CA VAL A 112 0.86 -3.32 -7.83
C VAL A 112 0.24 -2.80 -9.11
N LEU A 113 -0.98 -3.20 -9.40
CA LEU A 113 -1.74 -2.78 -10.57
C LEU A 113 -2.90 -1.88 -10.13
N VAL A 114 -3.10 -0.81 -10.85
CA VAL A 114 -4.21 0.13 -10.66
C VAL A 114 -5.03 0.15 -11.94
N GLU A 115 -6.27 -0.28 -11.86
CA GLU A 115 -7.21 -0.27 -12.97
C GLU A 115 -8.23 0.85 -12.77
N ASN A 116 -8.37 1.70 -13.77
CA ASN A 116 -9.37 2.75 -13.81
C ASN A 116 -10.46 2.40 -14.84
N ILE A 117 -11.72 2.64 -14.47
CA ILE A 117 -12.88 2.30 -15.30
C ILE A 117 -13.75 3.53 -15.46
N ALA A 118 -14.06 3.92 -16.69
CA ALA A 118 -14.94 5.04 -16.94
C ALA A 118 -15.83 4.81 -18.18
N ALA A 119 -16.98 5.48 -18.21
CA ALA A 119 -17.92 5.43 -19.34
C ALA A 119 -17.45 6.31 -20.52
N LYS A 120 -16.62 7.32 -20.27
CA LYS A 120 -16.11 8.26 -21.28
C LYS A 120 -14.59 8.35 -21.22
N ARG A 121 -13.95 8.44 -22.38
CA ARG A 121 -12.49 8.53 -22.49
C ARG A 121 -11.91 9.73 -21.75
N GLN A 122 -12.55 10.89 -21.82
CA GLN A 122 -12.09 12.10 -21.13
C GLN A 122 -12.11 11.90 -19.60
N LYS A 123 -13.17 11.26 -19.07
CA LYS A 123 -13.24 10.95 -17.64
C LYS A 123 -12.12 10.01 -17.26
N LEU A 124 -11.87 8.95 -18.04
CA LEU A 124 -10.80 7.99 -17.78
C LEU A 124 -9.41 8.68 -17.68
N PHE A 125 -9.11 9.62 -18.58
CA PHE A 125 -7.86 10.38 -18.49
C PHE A 125 -7.76 11.23 -17.23
N ASN A 126 -8.86 11.87 -16.83
CA ASN A 126 -8.90 12.67 -15.60
C ASN A 126 -8.70 11.77 -14.35
N ASP A 127 -9.32 10.59 -14.33
CA ASP A 127 -9.22 9.63 -13.24
C ASP A 127 -7.77 9.08 -13.12
N ILE A 128 -7.13 8.75 -14.24
CA ILE A 128 -5.71 8.32 -14.28
C ILE A 128 -4.81 9.46 -13.81
N PHE A 129 -5.09 10.69 -14.21
CA PHE A 129 -4.30 11.85 -13.78
C PHE A 129 -4.42 12.08 -12.27
N ALA A 130 -5.63 11.96 -11.71
CA ALA A 130 -5.87 12.06 -10.28
C ALA A 130 -5.12 10.96 -9.52
N ALA A 131 -5.22 9.71 -9.97
CA ALA A 131 -4.49 8.58 -9.37
C ALA A 131 -2.96 8.77 -9.45
N SER A 132 -2.46 9.31 -10.57
CA SER A 132 -1.04 9.64 -10.73
C SER A 132 -0.59 10.74 -9.76
N GLY A 133 -1.42 11.74 -9.50
CA GLY A 133 -1.16 12.79 -8.52
C GLY A 133 -1.03 12.23 -7.10
N VAL A 134 -1.91 11.29 -6.73
CA VAL A 134 -1.82 10.59 -5.44
C VAL A 134 -0.53 9.78 -5.36
N ALA A 135 -0.18 9.02 -6.40
CA ALA A 135 1.06 8.23 -6.42
C ALA A 135 2.30 9.13 -6.25
N GLN A 136 2.36 10.26 -6.95
CA GLN A 136 3.47 11.22 -6.86
C GLN A 136 3.64 11.81 -5.46
N LYS A 137 2.55 12.07 -4.74
CA LYS A 137 2.57 12.55 -3.35
C LYS A 137 3.38 11.61 -2.43
N TYR A 138 3.41 10.32 -2.75
CA TYR A 138 4.10 9.28 -1.99
C TYR A 138 5.40 8.80 -2.67
N ASN A 139 6.00 9.61 -3.53
CA ASN A 139 7.18 9.26 -4.31
C ASN A 139 7.03 7.94 -5.07
N CYS A 140 5.84 7.71 -5.62
CA CYS A 140 5.54 6.61 -6.51
C CYS A 140 5.17 7.16 -7.89
N ALA A 141 5.41 6.38 -8.94
CA ALA A 141 4.99 6.75 -10.29
C ALA A 141 3.98 5.73 -10.82
N LEU A 142 2.83 6.22 -11.28
CA LEU A 142 1.85 5.40 -11.97
C LEU A 142 2.20 5.38 -13.45
N LYS A 143 2.59 4.21 -13.97
CA LYS A 143 2.94 4.03 -15.38
C LYS A 143 1.90 3.19 -16.08
N ARG A 144 1.40 3.69 -17.18
CA ARG A 144 0.44 3.00 -18.03
C ARG A 144 1.07 1.76 -18.68
N LEU A 145 0.30 0.69 -18.81
CA LEU A 145 0.67 -0.54 -19.50
C LEU A 145 0.37 -0.42 -20.99
N ASP A 146 1.26 0.28 -21.73
CA ASP A 146 1.11 0.40 -23.17
C ASP A 146 1.45 -0.93 -23.85
N TYR A 147 0.61 -1.36 -24.81
CA TYR A 147 0.69 -2.64 -25.54
C TYR A 147 0.57 -3.90 -24.67
N GLN A 148 0.25 -3.78 -23.38
CA GLN A 148 0.04 -4.88 -22.43
C GLN A 148 -1.35 -4.81 -21.76
N GLN A 149 -2.32 -4.23 -22.45
CA GLN A 149 -3.67 -4.01 -21.89
C GLN A 149 -4.39 -5.33 -21.58
N GLU A 150 -4.21 -6.34 -22.41
CA GLU A 150 -4.80 -7.67 -22.19
C GLU A 150 -4.18 -8.34 -20.96
N GLN A 151 -2.85 -8.35 -20.87
CA GLN A 151 -2.13 -8.89 -19.71
C GLN A 151 -2.45 -8.12 -18.43
N GLY A 152 -2.56 -6.78 -18.53
CA GLY A 152 -2.99 -5.92 -17.42
C GLY A 152 -4.39 -6.27 -16.94
N LEU A 153 -5.34 -6.40 -17.85
CA LEU A 153 -6.71 -6.80 -17.52
C LEU A 153 -6.76 -8.20 -16.90
N MET A 154 -6.10 -9.19 -17.50
CA MET A 154 -6.07 -10.56 -16.98
C MET A 154 -5.45 -10.64 -15.58
N SER A 155 -4.40 -9.85 -15.33
CA SER A 155 -3.79 -9.74 -14.01
C SER A 155 -4.64 -8.95 -13.00
N SER A 156 -5.52 -8.08 -13.46
CA SER A 156 -6.45 -7.32 -12.61
C SER A 156 -7.71 -8.11 -12.22
N LEU A 157 -8.00 -9.20 -12.92
CA LEU A 157 -9.08 -10.11 -12.54
C LEU A 157 -8.63 -11.04 -11.41
N ALA A 158 -9.54 -11.40 -10.50
CA ALA A 158 -9.28 -12.27 -9.36
C ALA A 158 -9.04 -13.75 -9.78
N LEU A 159 -8.22 -13.98 -10.80
CA LEU A 159 -7.90 -15.30 -11.34
C LEU A 159 -6.66 -15.94 -10.69
N GLY A 160 -5.97 -15.19 -9.82
CA GLY A 160 -4.75 -15.66 -9.16
C GLY A 160 -3.51 -15.75 -10.07
N THR A 161 -3.57 -15.17 -11.27
CA THR A 161 -2.45 -15.18 -12.23
C THR A 161 -1.94 -13.76 -12.46
N ASN A 162 -0.61 -13.59 -12.41
CA ASN A 162 0.06 -12.36 -12.83
C ASN A 162 0.72 -12.59 -14.19
N GLN A 163 0.29 -11.87 -15.21
CA GLN A 163 0.87 -11.90 -16.55
C GLN A 163 1.81 -10.71 -16.81
N ILE A 164 1.99 -9.86 -15.81
CA ILE A 164 2.88 -8.70 -15.88
C ILE A 164 4.21 -9.08 -15.22
N GLU A 165 5.29 -9.07 -15.99
CA GLU A 165 6.64 -9.41 -15.52
C GLU A 165 7.34 -8.24 -14.78
N ILE A 166 6.59 -7.20 -14.40
CA ILE A 166 7.12 -6.03 -13.68
C ILE A 166 6.95 -6.29 -12.19
N GLU A 167 8.01 -6.76 -11.57
CA GLU A 167 8.02 -7.13 -10.15
C GLU A 167 9.06 -6.29 -9.40
N ARG A 168 8.70 -5.87 -8.19
CA ARG A 168 9.63 -5.22 -7.24
C ARG A 168 9.86 -6.11 -6.04
N GLY A 169 11.14 -6.31 -5.70
CA GLY A 169 11.51 -6.98 -4.45
C GLY A 169 11.26 -6.06 -3.26
N LEU A 170 10.42 -6.49 -2.33
CA LEU A 170 10.12 -5.81 -1.07
C LEU A 170 10.38 -6.76 0.11
N THR A 171 10.76 -6.20 1.26
CA THR A 171 10.90 -6.94 2.51
C THR A 171 9.53 -7.22 3.14
N THR A 172 9.47 -8.07 4.16
CA THR A 172 8.24 -8.35 4.92
C THR A 172 7.62 -7.07 5.48
N SER A 173 8.42 -6.22 6.10
CA SER A 173 7.96 -4.96 6.68
C SER A 173 7.38 -4.01 5.62
N SER A 174 8.06 -3.85 4.48
CA SER A 174 7.58 -3.02 3.38
C SER A 174 6.32 -3.60 2.70
N THR A 175 6.21 -4.93 2.62
CA THR A 175 5.03 -5.59 2.05
C THR A 175 3.83 -5.49 2.99
N ALA A 176 4.03 -5.52 4.30
CA ALA A 176 2.98 -5.40 5.30
C ALA A 176 2.25 -4.05 5.26
N ILE A 177 2.89 -3.01 4.74
CA ILE A 177 2.28 -1.68 4.56
C ILE A 177 1.08 -1.73 3.59
N PHE A 178 1.07 -2.67 2.64
CA PHE A 178 -0.04 -2.83 1.72
C PHE A 178 -1.28 -3.50 2.33
N VAL A 179 -1.26 -3.87 3.61
CA VAL A 179 -2.46 -4.39 4.27
C VAL A 179 -3.43 -3.23 4.52
N PRO A 180 -4.64 -3.25 3.91
CA PRO A 180 -5.56 -2.12 3.96
C PRO A 180 -6.33 -2.08 5.28
N PHE A 181 -5.67 -1.72 6.38
CA PHE A 181 -6.36 -1.51 7.67
C PHE A 181 -7.23 -0.24 7.70
N THR A 182 -7.09 0.61 6.70
CA THR A 182 -7.69 1.95 6.65
C THR A 182 -9.15 1.97 6.24
N THR A 183 -9.65 0.86 5.68
CA THR A 183 -11.03 0.74 5.21
C THR A 183 -11.95 0.00 6.18
N CYS A 184 -11.47 -0.29 7.39
CA CYS A 184 -12.28 -0.98 8.40
C CYS A 184 -13.32 -0.03 8.98
N GLU A 185 -14.56 -0.14 8.48
CA GLU A 185 -15.71 0.60 9.00
C GLU A 185 -16.44 -0.27 10.02
N LEU A 186 -16.81 0.33 11.14
CA LEU A 186 -17.63 -0.29 12.16
C LEU A 186 -19.01 0.38 12.15
N PHE A 187 -19.91 -0.18 11.37
CA PHE A 187 -21.30 0.25 11.31
C PHE A 187 -22.22 -0.95 11.53
N GLN A 188 -22.92 -0.95 12.63
CA GLN A 188 -23.93 -1.96 12.95
C GLN A 188 -25.30 -1.27 13.00
N GLU A 189 -26.28 -1.88 12.38
CA GLU A 189 -27.66 -1.42 12.40
C GLU A 189 -28.37 -1.86 13.69
N GLY A 190 -29.48 -1.22 14.00
CA GLY A 190 -30.34 -1.54 15.15
C GLY A 190 -29.95 -0.77 16.43
N GLU A 191 -29.90 -1.42 17.57
CA GLU A 191 -29.61 -0.82 18.89
C GLU A 191 -28.12 -0.47 19.07
N ALA A 192 -27.49 0.10 18.04
CA ALA A 192 -26.09 0.47 18.09
C ALA A 192 -25.86 1.83 18.73
N LEU A 193 -24.83 1.95 19.55
CA LEU A 193 -24.40 3.19 20.16
C LEU A 193 -23.45 3.95 19.21
N TYR A 194 -23.61 5.27 19.16
CA TYR A 194 -22.71 6.15 18.44
C TYR A 194 -21.42 6.40 19.25
N TYR A 195 -20.28 6.02 18.70
CA TYR A 195 -18.96 6.20 19.30
C TYR A 195 -18.18 7.41 18.75
N GLY A 196 -18.43 7.80 17.52
CA GLY A 196 -17.74 8.92 16.89
C GLY A 196 -17.74 8.82 15.37
N LEU A 197 -16.84 9.55 14.75
CA LEU A 197 -16.53 9.48 13.33
C LEU A 197 -15.19 8.77 13.13
N ASN A 198 -15.11 7.98 12.09
CA ASN A 198 -13.84 7.39 11.67
C ASN A 198 -12.90 8.50 11.21
N ALA A 199 -11.69 8.54 11.77
CA ALA A 199 -10.72 9.60 11.47
C ALA A 199 -10.25 9.64 10.01
N LEU A 200 -10.42 8.55 9.26
CA LEU A 200 -9.99 8.43 7.87
C LEU A 200 -11.14 8.66 6.89
N SER A 201 -12.28 7.96 7.09
CA SER A 201 -13.41 8.01 6.17
C SER A 201 -14.49 9.03 6.54
N ASN A 202 -14.43 9.64 7.73
CA ASN A 202 -15.50 10.48 8.31
C ASN A 202 -16.87 9.78 8.46
N ASN A 203 -16.92 8.46 8.27
CA ASN A 203 -18.14 7.69 8.43
C ASN A 203 -18.46 7.47 9.92
N LEU A 204 -19.74 7.25 10.21
CA LEU A 204 -20.22 7.01 11.57
C LEU A 204 -19.68 5.69 12.11
N ILE A 205 -19.13 5.72 13.32
CA ILE A 205 -18.81 4.52 14.09
C ILE A 205 -20.00 4.19 14.99
N MET A 206 -20.68 3.10 14.64
CA MET A 206 -21.86 2.58 15.35
C MET A 206 -21.62 1.14 15.76
N ALA A 207 -21.71 0.84 17.04
CA ALA A 207 -21.48 -0.54 17.53
C ALA A 207 -22.54 -0.95 18.57
N ASN A 208 -23.03 -2.17 18.44
CA ASN A 208 -23.91 -2.79 19.40
C ASN A 208 -23.12 -3.75 20.29
N ARG A 209 -22.81 -3.32 21.51
CA ARG A 209 -22.05 -4.13 22.47
C ARG A 209 -22.83 -5.36 22.97
N LYS A 210 -24.17 -5.33 22.93
CA LYS A 210 -25.01 -6.45 23.37
C LYS A 210 -24.86 -7.68 22.47
N THR A 211 -24.41 -7.49 21.22
CA THR A 211 -24.19 -8.61 20.26
C THR A 211 -22.81 -9.26 20.39
N LEU A 212 -21.89 -8.65 21.13
CA LEU A 212 -20.55 -9.19 21.34
C LEU A 212 -20.57 -10.36 22.31
N LYS A 213 -19.81 -11.42 22.00
CA LYS A 213 -19.61 -12.57 22.92
C LYS A 213 -19.04 -12.13 24.27
N ASN A 214 -18.21 -11.09 24.27
CA ASN A 214 -17.58 -10.53 25.45
C ASN A 214 -17.69 -9.00 25.41
N PRO A 215 -18.70 -8.41 26.07
CA PRO A 215 -18.99 -6.97 25.99
C PRO A 215 -18.08 -6.12 26.90
N ASN A 216 -16.98 -6.66 27.42
CA ASN A 216 -16.06 -5.90 28.26
C ASN A 216 -15.40 -4.76 27.45
N GLY A 217 -15.29 -3.60 28.06
CA GLY A 217 -14.64 -2.42 27.49
C GLY A 217 -13.56 -1.87 28.40
N LEU A 218 -12.53 -1.28 27.83
CA LEU A 218 -11.43 -0.65 28.54
C LEU A 218 -11.28 0.80 28.09
N PHE A 219 -11.35 1.75 29.05
CA PHE A 219 -11.13 3.17 28.80
C PHE A 219 -9.72 3.55 29.25
N LEU A 220 -8.85 3.86 28.30
CA LEU A 220 -7.47 4.28 28.55
C LEU A 220 -7.29 5.75 28.18
N GLY A 221 -6.47 6.45 28.94
CA GLY A 221 -6.12 7.83 28.66
C GLY A 221 -5.40 8.50 29.84
N THR A 222 -4.80 9.64 29.61
CA THR A 222 -4.15 10.47 30.64
C THR A 222 -5.16 11.08 31.61
N PRO A 223 -4.76 11.51 32.80
CA PRO A 223 -5.63 12.30 33.70
C PRO A 223 -6.20 13.53 32.98
N GLY A 224 -7.49 13.80 33.16
CA GLY A 224 -8.17 14.94 32.50
C GLY A 224 -8.67 14.68 31.06
N SER A 225 -8.38 13.53 30.42
CA SER A 225 -8.79 13.21 29.05
C SER A 225 -10.28 12.88 28.85
N GLY A 226 -11.12 13.01 29.88
CA GLY A 226 -12.56 12.75 29.77
C GLY A 226 -13.00 11.29 29.88
N LYS A 227 -12.13 10.36 30.30
CA LYS A 227 -12.43 8.92 30.45
C LYS A 227 -13.71 8.66 31.25
N SER A 228 -13.84 9.28 32.43
CA SER A 228 -15.00 9.10 33.32
C SER A 228 -16.29 9.63 32.70
N PHE A 229 -16.20 10.71 31.90
CA PHE A 229 -17.35 11.24 31.16
C PHE A 229 -17.79 10.25 30.07
N SER A 230 -16.84 9.72 29.27
CA SER A 230 -17.14 8.75 28.22
C SER A 230 -17.76 7.47 28.80
N ALA A 231 -17.20 6.95 29.91
CA ALA A 231 -17.73 5.77 30.59
C ALA A 231 -19.16 6.02 31.12
N LYS A 232 -19.41 7.16 31.76
CA LYS A 232 -20.75 7.53 32.26
C LYS A 232 -21.76 7.68 31.13
N ARG A 233 -21.36 8.32 30.01
CA ARG A 233 -22.21 8.44 28.82
C ARG A 233 -22.63 7.07 28.30
N GLU A 234 -21.68 6.14 28.17
CA GLU A 234 -21.96 4.80 27.67
C GLU A 234 -22.88 4.03 28.60
N ILE A 235 -22.63 4.06 29.90
CA ILE A 235 -23.50 3.43 30.92
C ILE A 235 -24.91 4.02 30.84
N CYS A 236 -25.06 5.33 30.76
CA CYS A 236 -26.35 5.99 30.67
C CYS A 236 -27.12 5.50 29.42
N LEU A 237 -26.49 5.48 28.24
CA LEU A 237 -27.12 5.03 27.00
C LEU A 237 -27.51 3.54 27.01
N LEU A 238 -26.71 2.69 27.66
CA LEU A 238 -27.02 1.26 27.81
C LEU A 238 -28.21 1.00 28.72
N TYR A 239 -28.38 1.80 29.79
CA TYR A 239 -29.48 1.66 30.75
C TYR A 239 -30.79 2.31 30.30
N THR A 240 -30.71 3.35 29.46
CA THR A 240 -31.92 4.07 28.99
C THR A 240 -32.48 3.49 27.69
N SER A 241 -31.78 2.55 27.04
CA SER A 241 -32.32 1.80 25.92
C SER A 241 -33.36 0.78 26.43
N PRO A 242 -34.63 0.83 25.98
CA PRO A 242 -35.65 -0.08 26.46
C PRO A 242 -35.23 -1.53 26.17
N SER A 243 -35.24 -2.36 27.21
CA SER A 243 -35.00 -3.78 27.07
C SER A 243 -36.16 -4.40 26.26
N PRO A 244 -35.92 -5.24 25.25
CA PRO A 244 -37.00 -5.92 24.52
C PRO A 244 -37.71 -7.03 25.35
N ARG A 245 -37.64 -6.97 26.69
CA ARG A 245 -38.20 -7.95 27.60
C ARG A 245 -39.16 -7.39 28.66
N ASP A 246 -39.69 -6.21 28.44
CA ASP A 246 -40.81 -5.67 29.25
C ASP A 246 -42.07 -5.54 28.38
#